data_8a38025fc08288ba87dce261e9a6bce4
#
_entry.id   8a38025fc08288ba87dce261e9a6bce4
#
_cell.length_a   1.000
_cell.length_b   1.000
_cell.length_c   1.000
_cell.angle_alpha   90.00
_cell.angle_beta   90.00
_cell.angle_gamma   90.00
#
_symmetry.space_group_name_H-M   'P 1'
#
loop_
_entity.id
_entity.type
_entity.pdbx_description
1 polymer ?
#
loop_
_entity_poly.entity_id
_entity_poly.type
_entity_poly.pdbx_seq_one_letter_code
_entity_poly.pdbx_strand_id
1 'polypeptide(L)'
;SFMSIEKYKWLNDIYIDINFKNLPHGIIINGPSGIGKNILANKICESIIINPSENSSRDHMSLIHNNSHPDMYVLDKDKLGVNDISRRKESKNWDDEKGFRDVISFLNLTPSIAKNKVALIHNADLMTNEAQNALLKSLEEPASFSYIIMTTNRPRSLNQTIYSRCQLINIKNLSPEGVNNWLSDTGITEYMAMDFPSFATPFNILEDIQN
;
A
#
# COMPACT_ATOMS: atom_id res chain seq x y z
N SER A 1 13.16 1.73 12.70
CA SER A 1 12.17 1.24 13.67
C SER A 1 10.79 1.30 13.01
N PHE A 2 10.13 0.17 12.98
CA PHE A 2 8.75 0.10 12.51
C PHE A 2 7.87 0.84 13.50
N MET A 3 7.43 2.02 13.08
CA MET A 3 6.50 2.76 13.88
C MET A 3 5.14 2.09 13.83
N SER A 4 4.62 1.72 15.00
CA SER A 4 3.26 1.16 15.12
C SER A 4 2.24 2.15 14.56
N ILE A 5 1.30 1.65 13.74
CA ILE A 5 0.21 2.46 13.19
C ILE A 5 -0.63 3.14 14.28
N GLU A 6 -0.64 2.59 15.48
CA GLU A 6 -1.36 3.12 16.63
C GLU A 6 -0.95 4.56 17.00
N LYS A 7 0.27 4.97 16.63
CA LYS A 7 0.76 6.34 16.83
C LYS A 7 0.07 7.35 15.91
N TYR A 8 -0.59 6.89 14.85
CA TYR A 8 -1.25 7.71 13.85
C TYR A 8 -2.75 7.44 13.92
N LYS A 9 -3.43 8.16 14.81
CA LYS A 9 -4.86 7.93 15.09
C LYS A 9 -5.72 7.89 13.83
N TRP A 10 -5.51 8.82 12.89
CA TRP A 10 -6.29 8.89 11.64
C TRP A 10 -6.08 7.68 10.73
N LEU A 11 -4.93 7.03 10.79
CA LEU A 11 -4.65 5.80 10.06
C LEU A 11 -5.15 4.57 10.82
N ASN A 12 -4.94 4.55 12.11
CA ASN A 12 -5.37 3.44 12.96
C ASN A 12 -6.89 3.29 12.99
N ASP A 13 -7.62 4.41 13.03
CA ASP A 13 -9.09 4.41 12.99
C ASP A 13 -9.61 3.73 11.69
N ILE A 14 -8.95 3.97 10.56
CA ILE A 14 -9.28 3.30 9.30
C ILE A 14 -8.93 1.81 9.39
N TYR A 15 -7.73 1.50 9.89
CA TYR A 15 -7.23 0.13 9.95
C TYR A 15 -8.11 -0.79 10.79
N ILE A 16 -8.54 -0.35 11.98
CA ILE A 16 -9.37 -1.18 12.88
C ILE A 16 -10.76 -1.47 12.31
N ASP A 17 -11.25 -0.66 11.38
CA ASP A 17 -12.54 -0.88 10.72
C ASP A 17 -12.45 -1.87 9.54
N ILE A 18 -11.25 -2.29 9.14
CA ILE A 18 -11.09 -3.23 8.04
C ILE A 18 -11.46 -4.65 8.47
N ASN A 19 -12.33 -5.29 7.69
CA ASN A 19 -12.70 -6.67 7.93
C ASN A 19 -11.75 -7.63 7.17
N PHE A 20 -10.74 -8.12 7.88
CA PHE A 20 -9.76 -9.05 7.29
C PHE A 20 -10.30 -10.46 7.06
N LYS A 21 -11.43 -10.83 7.68
CA LYS A 21 -12.07 -12.12 7.41
C LYS A 21 -12.77 -12.18 6.06
N ASN A 22 -13.13 -11.02 5.51
CA ASN A 22 -13.77 -10.88 4.21
C ASN A 22 -13.15 -9.71 3.45
N LEU A 23 -11.84 -9.74 3.30
CA LEU A 23 -11.10 -8.67 2.65
C LEU A 23 -11.27 -8.74 1.13
N PRO A 24 -11.61 -7.64 0.46
CA PRO A 24 -11.59 -7.57 -1.00
C PRO A 24 -10.18 -7.85 -1.55
N HIS A 25 -10.12 -8.51 -2.72
CA HIS A 25 -8.84 -8.87 -3.34
C HIS A 25 -8.13 -7.68 -3.99
N GLY A 26 -8.84 -6.59 -4.24
CA GLY A 26 -8.27 -5.33 -4.72
C GLY A 26 -8.66 -4.18 -3.80
N ILE A 27 -7.68 -3.40 -3.36
CA ILE A 27 -7.89 -2.22 -2.51
C ILE A 27 -7.09 -1.06 -3.08
N ILE A 28 -7.74 0.10 -3.21
CA ILE A 28 -7.10 1.36 -3.59
C ILE A 28 -7.12 2.28 -2.37
N ILE A 29 -5.94 2.73 -1.95
CA ILE A 29 -5.79 3.71 -0.88
C ILE A 29 -5.48 5.05 -1.51
N ASN A 30 -6.41 5.97 -1.43
CA ASN A 30 -6.29 7.33 -1.93
C ASN A 30 -6.12 8.31 -0.78
N GLY A 31 -5.22 9.24 -0.92
CA GLY A 31 -5.01 10.30 0.07
C GLY A 31 -3.92 11.27 -0.39
N PRO A 32 -3.89 12.48 0.18
CA PRO A 32 -2.89 13.47 -0.18
C PRO A 32 -1.48 13.02 0.20
N SER A 33 -0.49 13.56 -0.50
CA SER A 33 0.92 13.32 -0.18
C SER A 33 1.22 13.72 1.27
N GLY A 34 1.93 12.87 2.00
CA GLY A 34 2.29 13.12 3.39
C GLY A 34 1.21 12.79 4.42
N ILE A 35 0.11 12.13 4.01
CA ILE A 35 -0.94 11.69 4.95
C ILE A 35 -0.60 10.35 5.63
N GLY A 36 0.32 9.57 5.08
CA GLY A 36 0.71 8.27 5.61
C GLY A 36 0.09 7.07 4.89
N LYS A 37 -0.24 7.20 3.59
CA LYS A 37 -0.78 6.09 2.78
C LYS A 37 0.08 4.83 2.86
N ASN A 38 1.40 5.00 2.82
CA ASN A 38 2.33 3.89 2.82
C ASN A 38 2.31 3.13 4.16
N ILE A 39 2.11 3.84 5.26
CA ILE A 39 2.00 3.23 6.59
C ILE A 39 0.76 2.33 6.66
N LEU A 40 -0.39 2.84 6.20
CA LEU A 40 -1.62 2.06 6.15
C LEU A 40 -1.49 0.88 5.18
N ALA A 41 -0.96 1.11 3.98
CA ALA A 41 -0.77 0.07 2.97
C ALA A 41 0.13 -1.06 3.48
N ASN A 42 1.26 -0.73 4.08
CA ASN A 42 2.17 -1.73 4.64
C ASN A 42 1.52 -2.51 5.79
N LYS A 43 0.74 -1.84 6.63
CA LYS A 43 0.04 -2.52 7.73
C LYS A 43 -1.04 -3.49 7.22
N ILE A 44 -1.75 -3.12 6.18
CA ILE A 44 -2.72 -4.01 5.52
C ILE A 44 -2.00 -5.23 4.91
N CYS A 45 -0.91 -5.02 4.18
CA CYS A 45 -0.11 -6.10 3.60
C CYS A 45 0.42 -7.05 4.67
N GLU A 46 0.96 -6.51 5.76
CA GLU A 46 1.41 -7.28 6.91
C GLU A 46 0.31 -8.16 7.47
N SER A 47 -0.90 -7.61 7.63
CA SER A 47 -2.05 -8.33 8.16
C SER A 47 -2.59 -9.40 7.20
N ILE A 48 -2.38 -9.24 5.89
CA ILE A 48 -2.69 -10.27 4.88
C ILE A 48 -1.73 -11.46 5.00
N ILE A 49 -0.45 -11.18 5.23
CA ILE A 49 0.62 -12.20 5.30
C ILE A 49 0.62 -12.93 6.64
N ILE A 50 0.49 -12.21 7.75
CA ILE A 50 0.61 -12.77 9.09
C ILE A 50 -0.71 -13.32 9.57
N ASN A 51 -0.72 -14.64 9.86
CA ASN A 51 -1.84 -15.28 10.51
C ASN A 51 -1.59 -15.32 12.03
N PRO A 52 -2.46 -14.70 12.86
CA PRO A 52 -2.28 -14.67 14.30
C PRO A 52 -2.27 -16.06 14.97
N SER A 53 -2.81 -17.08 14.31
CA SER A 53 -2.87 -18.45 14.83
C SER A 53 -1.60 -19.27 14.55
N GLU A 54 -0.63 -18.74 13.84
CA GLU A 54 0.63 -19.42 13.51
C GLU A 54 1.77 -18.94 14.39
N ASN A 55 2.55 -19.89 14.91
CA ASN A 55 3.74 -19.59 15.74
C ASN A 55 4.90 -18.93 14.97
N SER A 56 4.76 -18.77 13.67
CA SER A 56 5.80 -18.25 12.77
C SER A 56 5.71 -16.74 12.49
N SER A 57 4.87 -16.00 13.20
CA SER A 57 4.64 -14.57 12.94
C SER A 57 5.91 -13.71 13.00
N ARG A 58 6.88 -14.06 13.85
CA ARG A 58 8.15 -13.34 13.99
C ARG A 58 9.00 -13.42 12.74
N ASP A 59 9.07 -14.59 12.10
CA ASP A 59 9.85 -14.80 10.89
C ASP A 59 9.24 -14.02 9.72
N HIS A 60 7.90 -14.00 9.60
CA HIS A 60 7.20 -13.19 8.61
C HIS A 60 7.49 -11.70 8.78
N MET A 61 7.42 -11.19 10.00
CA MET A 61 7.70 -9.78 10.29
C MET A 61 9.12 -9.38 9.88
N SER A 62 10.11 -10.18 10.23
CA SER A 62 11.50 -9.92 9.87
C SER A 62 11.69 -9.86 8.35
N LEU A 63 11.10 -10.80 7.63
CA LEU A 63 11.17 -10.84 6.15
C LEU A 63 10.47 -9.65 5.51
N ILE A 64 9.31 -9.26 6.02
CA ILE A 64 8.59 -8.08 5.53
C ILE A 64 9.42 -6.82 5.77
N HIS A 65 9.98 -6.66 6.94
CA HIS A 65 10.79 -5.49 7.31
C HIS A 65 12.07 -5.36 6.49
N ASN A 66 12.63 -6.48 6.05
CA ASN A 66 13.83 -6.51 5.21
C ASN A 66 13.53 -6.50 3.70
N ASN A 67 12.26 -6.31 3.30
CA ASN A 67 11.80 -6.39 1.90
C ASN A 67 12.19 -7.68 1.20
N SER A 68 12.23 -8.80 1.95
CA SER A 68 12.65 -10.11 1.46
C SER A 68 11.60 -11.20 1.60
N HIS A 69 10.36 -10.84 1.94
CA HIS A 69 9.29 -11.81 2.06
C HIS A 69 8.88 -12.35 0.67
N PRO A 70 8.92 -13.68 0.46
CA PRO A 70 8.65 -14.26 -0.87
C PRO A 70 7.18 -14.13 -1.30
N ASP A 71 6.26 -13.89 -0.37
CA ASP A 71 4.82 -13.75 -0.65
C ASP A 71 4.35 -12.30 -0.66
N MET A 72 5.27 -11.34 -0.60
CA MET A 72 5.00 -9.91 -0.75
C MET A 72 5.86 -9.33 -1.87
N TYR A 73 5.21 -8.67 -2.82
CA TYR A 73 5.87 -8.01 -3.95
C TYR A 73 5.54 -6.53 -3.93
N VAL A 74 6.57 -5.68 -3.80
CA VAL A 74 6.41 -4.24 -3.74
C VAL A 74 6.90 -3.61 -5.04
N LEU A 75 6.03 -2.86 -5.70
CA LEU A 75 6.35 -2.11 -6.90
C LEU A 75 6.31 -0.62 -6.57
N ASP A 76 7.49 0.00 -6.55
CA ASP A 76 7.70 1.41 -6.24
C ASP A 76 8.70 2.00 -7.23
N LYS A 77 8.19 2.50 -8.35
CA LYS A 77 8.99 3.05 -9.45
C LYS A 77 8.40 4.37 -9.92
N ASP A 78 9.23 5.17 -10.56
CA ASP A 78 8.83 6.46 -11.15
C ASP A 78 7.99 6.31 -12.42
N LYS A 79 8.04 5.13 -13.05
CA LYS A 79 7.26 4.78 -14.24
C LYS A 79 6.77 3.34 -14.12
N LEU A 80 5.50 3.13 -14.42
CA LEU A 80 4.85 1.82 -14.37
C LEU A 80 4.28 1.46 -15.74
N GLY A 81 5.07 0.74 -16.52
CA GLY A 81 4.67 0.22 -17.82
C GLY A 81 4.06 -1.17 -17.74
N VAL A 82 3.56 -1.66 -18.87
CA VAL A 82 2.93 -2.97 -18.96
C VAL A 82 3.86 -4.10 -18.50
N ASN A 83 5.17 -4.01 -18.75
CA ASN A 83 6.15 -5.04 -18.36
C ASN A 83 6.37 -5.12 -16.84
N ASP A 84 6.04 -4.09 -16.09
CA ASP A 84 6.06 -4.11 -14.63
C ASP A 84 4.88 -4.92 -14.07
N ILE A 85 3.77 -4.95 -14.79
CA ILE A 85 2.54 -5.66 -14.42
C ILE A 85 2.50 -7.06 -15.03
N SER A 86 2.76 -7.19 -16.34
CA SER A 86 2.72 -8.47 -17.06
C SER A 86 3.83 -8.49 -18.11
N ARG A 87 4.92 -9.19 -17.80
CA ARG A 87 6.06 -9.33 -18.71
C ARG A 87 5.86 -10.52 -19.63
N ARG A 88 6.14 -10.33 -20.92
CA ARG A 88 6.18 -11.44 -21.88
C ARG A 88 7.46 -12.26 -21.70
N LYS A 89 7.33 -13.59 -21.64
CA LYS A 89 8.46 -14.52 -21.49
C LYS A 89 9.51 -14.40 -22.62
N GLU A 90 9.11 -13.88 -23.77
CA GLU A 90 9.96 -13.69 -24.95
C GLU A 90 10.85 -12.45 -24.89
N SER A 91 10.77 -11.66 -23.84
CA SER A 91 11.63 -10.47 -23.71
C SER A 91 13.08 -10.92 -23.50
N LYS A 92 14.00 -10.34 -24.27
CA LYS A 92 15.45 -10.61 -24.21
C LYS A 92 16.09 -10.39 -22.82
N ASN A 93 15.35 -9.79 -21.90
CA ASN A 93 15.78 -9.47 -20.55
C ASN A 93 15.10 -10.34 -19.49
N TRP A 94 14.47 -11.43 -19.88
CA TRP A 94 13.90 -12.37 -18.92
C TRP A 94 15.05 -13.06 -18.18
N ASP A 95 15.03 -13.00 -16.88
CA ASP A 95 16.04 -13.58 -16.02
C ASP A 95 15.34 -14.28 -14.86
N ASP A 96 15.14 -15.59 -15.02
CA ASP A 96 14.43 -16.41 -14.03
C ASP A 96 15.21 -16.52 -12.70
N GLU A 97 16.52 -16.25 -12.72
CA GLU A 97 17.37 -16.34 -11.52
C GLU A 97 17.15 -15.16 -10.55
N LYS A 98 16.61 -14.06 -11.01
CA LYS A 98 16.43 -12.84 -10.19
C LYS A 98 15.05 -12.71 -9.54
N GLY A 99 14.24 -13.74 -9.59
CA GLY A 99 12.90 -13.75 -9.01
C GLY A 99 11.84 -13.07 -9.88
N PHE A 100 10.68 -12.79 -9.27
CA PHE A 100 9.56 -12.18 -9.98
C PHE A 100 9.87 -10.73 -10.37
N ARG A 101 9.61 -10.39 -11.63
CA ARG A 101 9.81 -9.05 -12.17
C ARG A 101 8.53 -8.38 -12.62
N ASP A 102 7.41 -9.05 -12.47
CA ASP A 102 6.09 -8.51 -12.77
C ASP A 102 5.03 -9.03 -11.79
N VAL A 103 3.99 -8.23 -11.63
CA VAL A 103 2.92 -8.49 -10.65
C VAL A 103 2.16 -9.77 -10.97
N ILE A 104 1.81 -9.97 -12.24
CA ILE A 104 0.96 -11.12 -12.66
C ILE A 104 1.67 -12.45 -12.44
N SER A 105 2.93 -12.55 -12.83
CA SER A 105 3.73 -13.79 -12.61
C SER A 105 3.83 -14.10 -11.12
N PHE A 106 4.04 -13.07 -10.29
CA PHE A 106 4.06 -13.23 -8.85
C PHE A 106 2.71 -13.74 -8.30
N LEU A 107 1.59 -13.16 -8.73
CA LEU A 107 0.26 -13.51 -8.22
C LEU A 107 -0.25 -14.87 -8.70
N ASN A 108 0.25 -15.36 -9.85
CA ASN A 108 -0.21 -16.63 -10.44
C ASN A 108 0.35 -17.88 -9.75
N LEU A 109 1.38 -17.73 -8.94
CA LEU A 109 1.94 -18.84 -8.18
C LEU A 109 1.35 -18.89 -6.77
N THR A 110 1.21 -20.10 -6.22
CA THR A 110 0.79 -20.29 -4.85
C THR A 110 1.79 -19.65 -3.87
N PRO A 111 1.35 -19.24 -2.67
CA PRO A 111 2.27 -18.70 -1.66
C PRO A 111 3.40 -19.68 -1.31
N SER A 112 4.58 -19.15 -1.03
CA SER A 112 5.75 -19.95 -0.67
C SER A 112 5.76 -20.36 0.80
N ILE A 113 5.50 -19.43 1.70
CA ILE A 113 5.58 -19.63 3.17
C ILE A 113 4.37 -19.11 3.94
N ALA A 114 3.64 -18.14 3.42
CA ALA A 114 2.41 -17.63 4.01
C ALA A 114 1.17 -18.31 3.40
N LYS A 115 0.00 -18.06 3.94
CA LYS A 115 -1.27 -18.51 3.35
C LYS A 115 -1.71 -17.66 2.18
N ASN A 116 -1.33 -16.39 2.18
CA ASN A 116 -1.73 -15.40 1.20
C ASN A 116 -0.52 -14.72 0.58
N LYS A 117 -0.74 -14.15 -0.60
CA LYS A 117 0.20 -13.29 -1.30
C LYS A 117 -0.38 -11.89 -1.43
N VAL A 118 0.48 -10.90 -1.43
CA VAL A 118 0.06 -9.52 -1.68
C VAL A 118 1.06 -8.80 -2.57
N ALA A 119 0.53 -8.13 -3.59
CA ALA A 119 1.27 -7.17 -4.40
C ALA A 119 0.88 -5.76 -3.96
N LEU A 120 1.87 -4.95 -3.64
CA LEU A 120 1.70 -3.54 -3.26
C LEU A 120 2.26 -2.66 -4.36
N ILE A 121 1.40 -1.88 -5.00
CA ILE A 121 1.76 -0.96 -6.07
C ILE A 121 1.63 0.46 -5.56
N HIS A 122 2.75 1.12 -5.34
CA HIS A 122 2.79 2.52 -4.94
C HIS A 122 2.60 3.43 -6.16
N ASN A 123 1.90 4.54 -5.96
CA ASN A 123 1.63 5.53 -7.00
C ASN A 123 1.06 4.87 -8.26
N ALA A 124 -0.01 4.10 -8.08
CA ALA A 124 -0.63 3.31 -9.14
C ALA A 124 -1.14 4.17 -10.31
N ASP A 125 -1.36 5.46 -10.09
CA ASP A 125 -1.69 6.45 -11.14
C ASP A 125 -0.59 6.62 -12.18
N LEU A 126 0.64 6.17 -11.89
CA LEU A 126 1.74 6.15 -12.86
C LEU A 126 1.63 5.00 -13.87
N MET A 127 0.74 4.04 -13.66
CA MET A 127 0.53 2.95 -14.61
C MET A 127 -0.01 3.46 -15.94
N THR A 128 0.59 3.00 -17.04
CA THR A 128 0.03 3.22 -18.38
C THR A 128 -1.34 2.53 -18.52
N ASN A 129 -2.11 2.89 -19.53
CA ASN A 129 -3.39 2.22 -19.80
C ASN A 129 -3.20 0.71 -20.06
N GLU A 130 -2.14 0.34 -20.77
CA GLU A 130 -1.82 -1.06 -21.01
C GLU A 130 -1.51 -1.80 -19.69
N ALA A 131 -0.76 -1.18 -18.78
CA ALA A 131 -0.46 -1.74 -17.47
C ALA A 131 -1.75 -1.95 -16.65
N GLN A 132 -2.63 -0.96 -16.63
CA GLN A 132 -3.92 -1.06 -15.94
C GLN A 132 -4.80 -2.18 -16.54
N ASN A 133 -4.86 -2.26 -17.86
CA ASN A 133 -5.62 -3.32 -18.54
C ASN A 133 -5.05 -4.72 -18.25
N ALA A 134 -3.72 -4.85 -18.18
CA ALA A 134 -3.08 -6.12 -17.81
C ALA A 134 -3.45 -6.59 -16.40
N LEU A 135 -3.75 -5.65 -15.49
CA LEU A 135 -4.12 -5.96 -14.13
C LEU A 135 -5.57 -6.41 -13.95
N LEU A 136 -6.46 -6.04 -14.89
CA LEU A 136 -7.90 -6.25 -14.77
C LEU A 136 -8.30 -7.70 -14.54
N LYS A 137 -7.68 -8.65 -15.25
CA LYS A 137 -8.02 -10.06 -15.10
C LYS A 137 -7.78 -10.58 -13.69
N SER A 138 -6.69 -10.16 -13.07
CA SER A 138 -6.37 -10.54 -11.68
C SER A 138 -7.31 -9.91 -10.66
N LEU A 139 -7.95 -8.79 -11.01
CA LEU A 139 -8.96 -8.15 -10.17
C LEU A 139 -10.36 -8.74 -10.40
N GLU A 140 -10.65 -9.21 -11.60
CA GLU A 140 -11.93 -9.84 -11.95
C GLU A 140 -12.04 -11.27 -11.43
N GLU A 141 -10.98 -12.04 -11.60
CA GLU A 141 -10.90 -13.46 -11.26
C GLU A 141 -9.66 -13.72 -10.37
N PRO A 142 -9.62 -13.16 -9.15
CA PRO A 142 -8.48 -13.32 -8.28
C PRO A 142 -8.37 -14.75 -7.77
N ALA A 143 -7.14 -15.26 -7.64
CA ALA A 143 -6.90 -16.46 -6.86
C ALA A 143 -7.28 -16.18 -5.39
N SER A 144 -7.82 -17.18 -4.70
CA SER A 144 -8.35 -17.02 -3.33
C SER A 144 -7.30 -16.49 -2.34
N PHE A 145 -6.03 -16.74 -2.61
CA PHE A 145 -4.89 -16.34 -1.76
C PHE A 145 -4.23 -15.03 -2.19
N SER A 146 -4.66 -14.39 -3.28
CA SER A 146 -3.96 -13.24 -3.85
C SER A 146 -4.69 -11.92 -3.60
N TYR A 147 -3.92 -10.89 -3.25
CA TYR A 147 -4.42 -9.55 -2.96
C TYR A 147 -3.56 -8.51 -3.66
N ILE A 148 -4.19 -7.43 -4.11
CA ILE A 148 -3.53 -6.30 -4.74
C ILE A 148 -3.90 -5.04 -3.98
N ILE A 149 -2.90 -4.36 -3.45
CA ILE A 149 -3.05 -3.08 -2.75
C ILE A 149 -2.37 -2.00 -3.58
N MET A 150 -3.09 -0.92 -3.86
CA MET A 150 -2.59 0.20 -4.66
C MET A 150 -2.71 1.49 -3.85
N THR A 151 -1.72 2.38 -3.98
CA THR A 151 -1.79 3.72 -3.40
C THR A 151 -1.80 4.77 -4.51
N THR A 152 -2.49 5.87 -4.29
CA THR A 152 -2.47 7.02 -5.17
C THR A 152 -2.79 8.31 -4.41
N ASN A 153 -2.18 9.42 -4.82
CA ASN A 153 -2.51 10.75 -4.29
C ASN A 153 -3.40 11.56 -5.24
N ARG A 154 -3.84 10.95 -6.35
CA ARG A 154 -4.67 11.60 -7.37
C ARG A 154 -6.02 10.92 -7.46
N PRO A 155 -7.10 11.52 -6.91
CA PRO A 155 -8.44 10.96 -7.03
C PRO A 155 -8.84 10.76 -8.50
N ARG A 156 -9.51 9.66 -8.79
CA ARG A 156 -10.03 9.33 -10.14
C ARG A 156 -8.96 9.23 -11.23
N SER A 157 -7.70 8.96 -10.86
CA SER A 157 -6.58 8.88 -11.78
C SER A 157 -6.43 7.51 -12.46
N LEU A 158 -7.05 6.48 -11.91
CA LEU A 158 -7.08 5.14 -12.51
C LEU A 158 -8.30 4.97 -13.40
N ASN A 159 -8.25 3.98 -14.28
CA ASN A 159 -9.38 3.66 -15.14
C ASN A 159 -10.61 3.24 -14.32
N GLN A 160 -11.81 3.59 -14.77
CA GLN A 160 -13.06 3.26 -14.11
C GLN A 160 -13.22 1.76 -13.88
N THR A 161 -12.71 0.94 -14.80
CA THR A 161 -12.72 -0.52 -14.71
C THR A 161 -11.93 -1.05 -13.52
N ILE A 162 -10.85 -0.38 -13.13
CA ILE A 162 -10.08 -0.71 -11.92
C ILE A 162 -10.89 -0.37 -10.67
N TYR A 163 -11.45 0.85 -10.60
CA TYR A 163 -12.26 1.27 -9.44
C TYR A 163 -13.47 0.38 -9.20
N SER A 164 -14.12 -0.08 -10.26
CA SER A 164 -15.32 -0.92 -10.14
C SER A 164 -15.04 -2.30 -9.52
N ARG A 165 -13.77 -2.73 -9.48
CA ARG A 165 -13.36 -4.04 -8.97
C ARG A 165 -12.59 -3.97 -7.65
N CYS A 166 -12.41 -2.77 -7.12
CA CYS A 166 -11.64 -2.56 -5.90
C CYS A 166 -12.48 -1.87 -4.84
N GLN A 167 -12.11 -2.09 -3.59
CA GLN A 167 -12.57 -1.24 -2.50
C GLN A 167 -11.70 0.02 -2.47
N LEU A 168 -12.35 1.17 -2.41
CA LEU A 168 -11.66 2.46 -2.27
C LEU A 168 -11.61 2.87 -0.79
N ILE A 169 -10.41 3.13 -0.30
CA ILE A 169 -10.18 3.74 1.01
C ILE A 169 -9.67 5.16 0.78
N ASN A 170 -10.45 6.15 1.19
CA ASN A 170 -10.06 7.55 1.12
C ASN A 170 -9.54 8.02 2.49
N ILE A 171 -8.30 8.48 2.52
CA ILE A 171 -7.73 9.11 3.71
C ILE A 171 -7.84 10.62 3.52
N LYS A 172 -8.68 11.25 4.31
CA LYS A 172 -8.84 12.70 4.31
C LYS A 172 -7.75 13.34 5.16
N ASN A 173 -7.36 14.57 4.81
CA ASN A 173 -6.45 15.33 5.66
C ASN A 173 -7.13 15.63 7.01
N LEU A 174 -6.30 15.83 8.03
CA LEU A 174 -6.77 16.17 9.38
C LEU A 174 -7.41 17.55 9.40
N SER A 175 -8.40 17.72 10.27
CA SER A 175 -8.89 19.05 10.64
C SER A 175 -7.81 19.82 11.40
N PRO A 176 -7.91 21.15 11.51
CA PRO A 176 -6.97 21.93 12.33
C PRO A 176 -6.87 21.42 13.79
N GLU A 177 -7.99 21.02 14.38
CA GLU A 177 -8.01 20.38 15.69
C GLU A 177 -7.25 19.06 15.71
N GLY A 178 -7.43 18.23 14.69
CA GLY A 178 -6.70 16.96 14.53
C GLY A 178 -5.20 17.18 14.41
N VAL A 179 -4.77 18.20 13.67
CA VAL A 179 -3.35 18.58 13.57
C VAL A 179 -2.80 19.01 14.93
N ASN A 180 -3.53 19.86 15.66
CA ASN A 180 -3.12 20.31 16.98
C ASN A 180 -2.98 19.15 17.96
N ASN A 181 -3.94 18.23 17.98
CA ASN A 181 -3.89 17.04 18.83
C ASN A 181 -2.69 16.16 18.49
N TRP A 182 -2.43 15.95 17.22
CA TRP A 182 -1.30 15.15 16.77
C TRP A 182 0.06 15.79 17.12
N LEU A 183 0.21 17.11 16.92
CA LEU A 183 1.42 17.84 17.31
C LEU A 183 1.66 17.72 18.83
N SER A 184 0.62 17.88 19.62
CA SER A 184 0.68 17.70 21.07
C SER A 184 1.10 16.28 21.45
N ASP A 185 0.48 15.27 20.85
CA ASP A 185 0.78 13.86 21.13
C ASP A 185 2.22 13.46 20.74
N THR A 186 2.79 14.13 19.75
CA THR A 186 4.17 13.91 19.34
C THR A 186 5.19 14.72 20.13
N GLY A 187 4.72 15.54 21.09
CA GLY A 187 5.59 16.37 21.92
C GLY A 187 6.00 17.69 21.27
N ILE A 188 5.43 18.06 20.14
CA ILE A 188 5.70 19.34 19.47
C ILE A 188 4.76 20.39 20.05
N THR A 189 5.30 21.28 20.86
CA THR A 189 4.54 22.34 21.56
C THR A 189 4.76 23.72 20.99
N GLU A 190 5.73 23.88 20.09
CA GLU A 190 6.15 25.15 19.51
C GLU A 190 5.26 25.63 18.35
N TYR A 191 4.51 24.71 17.74
CA TYR A 191 3.72 24.96 16.56
C TYR A 191 2.27 24.52 16.74
N MET A 192 1.38 25.17 16.02
CA MET A 192 -0.05 24.84 15.93
C MET A 192 -0.45 24.73 14.45
N ALA A 193 -1.64 24.18 14.20
CA ALA A 193 -2.17 24.03 12.84
C ALA A 193 -2.19 25.35 12.06
N MET A 194 -2.46 26.47 12.73
CA MET A 194 -2.50 27.80 12.12
C MET A 194 -1.16 28.29 11.58
N ASP A 195 -0.04 27.67 12.01
CA ASP A 195 1.30 28.01 11.54
C ASP A 195 1.61 27.39 10.17
N PHE A 196 0.74 26.54 9.65
CA PHE A 196 0.91 25.82 8.38
C PHE A 196 -0.27 26.08 7.45
N PRO A 197 -0.07 25.91 6.11
CA PRO A 197 -1.19 25.95 5.19
C PRO A 197 -2.29 24.95 5.55
N SER A 198 -3.55 25.29 5.29
CA SER A 198 -4.70 24.44 5.60
C SER A 198 -4.67 23.08 4.91
N PHE A 199 -3.97 22.97 3.77
CA PHE A 199 -3.81 21.73 3.01
C PHE A 199 -2.58 20.91 3.45
N ALA A 200 -1.75 21.42 4.35
CA ALA A 200 -0.57 20.71 4.83
C ALA A 200 -0.97 19.43 5.56
N THR A 201 -0.28 18.33 5.22
CA THR A 201 -0.50 17.02 5.82
C THR A 201 0.48 16.77 6.96
N PRO A 202 0.21 15.83 7.88
CA PRO A 202 1.06 15.59 9.05
C PRO A 202 2.55 15.40 8.74
N PHE A 203 2.88 14.57 7.75
CA PHE A 203 4.28 14.32 7.41
C PHE A 203 4.94 15.47 6.67
N ASN A 204 4.18 16.25 5.90
CA ASN A 204 4.68 17.50 5.30
C ASN A 204 4.98 18.54 6.38
N ILE A 205 4.15 18.62 7.41
CA ILE A 205 4.36 19.50 8.56
C ILE A 205 5.66 19.11 9.29
N LEU A 206 5.88 17.83 9.54
CA LEU A 206 7.13 17.36 10.17
C LEU A 206 8.36 17.72 9.33
N GLU A 207 8.29 17.54 8.02
CA GLU A 207 9.37 17.90 7.11
C GLU A 207 9.67 19.41 7.16
N ASP A 208 8.65 20.24 7.16
CA ASP A 208 8.79 21.71 7.26
C ASP A 208 9.43 22.12 8.59
N ILE A 209 9.08 21.47 9.70
CA ILE A 209 9.65 21.77 11.03
C ILE A 209 11.14 21.38 11.09
N GLN A 210 11.54 20.29 10.41
CA GLN A 210 12.92 19.80 10.41
C GLN A 210 13.85 20.60 9.49
N ASN A 211 13.32 21.36 8.55
CA ASN A 211 14.06 22.25 7.67
C ASN A 211 14.01 23.68 8.19
#